data_7639f7be9b0362d9c7d578f78d3cddbb
#
_entry.id   7639f7be9b0362d9c7d578f78d3cddbb
#
_cell.length_a   1.000
_cell.length_b   1.000
_cell.length_c   1.000
_cell.angle_alpha   90.00
_cell.angle_beta   90.00
_cell.angle_gamma   90.00
#
_symmetry.space_group_name_H-M   'P 1'
#
loop_
_entity.id
_entity.type
_entity.pdbx_description
1 polymer ?
#
loop_
_entity_poly.entity_id
_entity_poly.type
_entity_poly.pdbx_seq_one_letter_code
_entity_poly.pdbx_strand_id
1 'polypeptide(L)'
;TRLPRRTAIVAFSTDAVYAIAELIRRQRGGAAVVMGSLSPRTRNAQVALYQSGEVDFLVATDAIGMGLNMDVDHVAFAGLRKFDGKRTRWLYPQEVGQIAGRAGRYTRDGTFGVTGDCEEIDEDLVEAVESHTFEPIVAAEWRNARLDFGSLPGLLRSLAETPRRGGLKLSDEALDERTLRALAQQE
;
A
#
# COMPACT_ATOMS: atom_id res chain seq x y z
N THR A 1 19.14 -14.54 2.98
CA THR A 1 18.65 -13.56 3.96
C THR A 1 18.28 -14.27 5.24
N ARG A 2 18.79 -13.82 6.38
CA ARG A 2 18.48 -14.41 7.69
C ARG A 2 17.32 -13.66 8.34
N LEU A 3 16.20 -13.62 7.64
CA LEU A 3 14.98 -13.04 8.22
C LEU A 3 14.49 -13.90 9.39
N PRO A 4 14.05 -13.31 10.49
CA PRO A 4 13.47 -14.05 11.60
C PRO A 4 12.16 -14.74 11.19
N ARG A 5 11.70 -15.70 11.99
CA ARG A 5 10.37 -16.26 11.83
C ARG A 5 9.31 -15.19 12.07
N ARG A 6 8.10 -15.43 11.65
CA ARG A 6 6.98 -14.47 11.76
C ARG A 6 7.26 -13.14 11.06
N THR A 7 8.01 -13.20 9.94
CA THR A 7 8.29 -12.04 9.08
C THR A 7 7.25 -11.89 7.99
N ALA A 8 6.77 -10.66 7.81
CA ALA A 8 6.05 -10.23 6.62
C ALA A 8 7.03 -9.50 5.68
N ILE A 9 7.17 -10.00 4.45
CA ILE A 9 8.00 -9.38 3.41
C ILE A 9 7.08 -8.62 2.49
N VAL A 10 7.35 -7.33 2.29
CA VAL A 10 6.47 -6.44 1.53
C VAL A 10 7.14 -6.01 0.23
N ALA A 11 6.47 -6.25 -0.88
CA ALA A 11 6.88 -5.86 -2.23
C ALA A 11 5.73 -5.13 -2.93
N PHE A 12 6.05 -4.33 -3.96
CA PHE A 12 5.08 -3.41 -4.58
C PHE A 12 4.71 -3.77 -6.02
N SER A 13 4.97 -5.03 -6.40
CA SER A 13 4.46 -5.61 -7.65
C SER A 13 4.07 -7.07 -7.44
N THR A 14 3.10 -7.53 -8.20
CA THR A 14 2.64 -8.93 -8.19
C THR A 14 3.79 -9.89 -8.52
N ASP A 15 4.62 -9.55 -9.51
CA ASP A 15 5.74 -10.37 -9.93
C ASP A 15 6.79 -10.51 -8.83
N ALA A 16 7.11 -9.40 -8.13
CA ALA A 16 8.04 -9.44 -7.01
C ALA A 16 7.50 -10.28 -5.85
N VAL A 17 6.20 -10.17 -5.52
CA VAL A 17 5.56 -10.99 -4.48
C VAL A 17 5.69 -12.47 -4.81
N TYR A 18 5.38 -12.89 -6.03
CA TYR A 18 5.49 -14.30 -6.41
C TYR A 18 6.94 -14.78 -6.50
N ALA A 19 7.86 -13.97 -7.00
CA ALA A 19 9.28 -14.32 -7.04
C ALA A 19 9.85 -14.55 -5.63
N ILE A 20 9.52 -13.68 -4.68
CA ILE A 20 9.94 -13.80 -3.29
C ILE A 20 9.28 -15.01 -2.62
N ALA A 21 7.99 -15.23 -2.83
CA ALA A 21 7.29 -16.39 -2.28
C ALA A 21 7.88 -17.71 -2.78
N GLU A 22 8.23 -17.79 -4.07
CA GLU A 22 8.89 -18.96 -4.65
C GLU A 22 10.31 -19.16 -4.10
N LEU A 23 11.06 -18.08 -3.90
CA LEU A 23 12.40 -18.16 -3.27
C LEU A 23 12.29 -18.73 -1.85
N ILE A 24 11.32 -18.26 -1.06
CA ILE A 24 11.10 -18.74 0.31
C ILE A 24 10.62 -20.19 0.29
N ARG A 25 9.76 -20.57 -0.64
CA ARG A 25 9.30 -21.95 -0.80
C ARG A 25 10.48 -22.91 -0.98
N ARG A 26 11.46 -22.52 -1.79
CA ARG A 26 12.66 -23.34 -2.03
C ARG A 26 13.61 -23.43 -0.83
N GLN A 27 13.69 -22.36 -0.03
CA GLN A 27 14.69 -22.25 1.03
C GLN A 27 14.16 -22.53 2.43
N ARG A 28 12.85 -22.30 2.66
CA ARG A 28 12.23 -22.26 3.99
C ARG A 28 10.92 -23.00 4.11
N GLY A 29 10.53 -23.77 3.10
CA GLY A 29 9.34 -24.60 3.12
C GLY A 29 8.05 -23.93 2.64
N GLY A 30 7.98 -22.62 2.58
CA GLY A 30 6.83 -21.90 2.03
C GLY A 30 6.56 -20.55 2.66
N ALA A 31 5.67 -19.81 2.03
CA ALA A 31 5.15 -18.53 2.52
C ALA A 31 3.68 -18.40 2.16
N ALA A 32 2.90 -17.76 3.01
CA ALA A 32 1.59 -17.27 2.65
C ALA A 32 1.71 -16.03 1.75
N VAL A 33 0.75 -15.83 0.84
CA VAL A 33 0.74 -14.69 -0.09
C VAL A 33 -0.51 -13.87 0.12
N VAL A 34 -0.35 -12.55 0.31
CA VAL A 34 -1.46 -11.60 0.51
C VAL A 34 -1.32 -10.41 -0.43
N MET A 35 -2.29 -10.25 -1.31
CA MET A 35 -2.35 -9.13 -2.27
C MET A 35 -3.78 -8.57 -2.36
N GLY A 36 -3.90 -7.30 -2.74
CA GLY A 36 -5.19 -6.66 -2.95
C GLY A 36 -6.04 -7.30 -4.05
N SER A 37 -5.39 -7.90 -5.05
CA SER A 37 -6.04 -8.60 -6.18
C SER A 37 -6.64 -9.97 -5.81
N LEU A 38 -6.29 -10.53 -4.66
CA LEU A 38 -6.85 -11.80 -4.22
C LEU A 38 -8.29 -11.63 -3.73
N SER A 39 -9.13 -12.64 -4.03
CA SER A 39 -10.48 -12.71 -3.45
C SER A 39 -10.41 -12.70 -1.91
N PRO A 40 -11.43 -12.17 -1.20
CA PRO A 40 -11.46 -12.20 0.26
C PRO A 40 -11.30 -13.61 0.83
N ARG A 41 -11.91 -14.62 0.20
CA ARG A 41 -11.81 -16.02 0.61
C ARG A 41 -10.37 -16.52 0.53
N THR A 42 -9.70 -16.29 -0.60
CA THR A 42 -8.31 -16.70 -0.81
C THR A 42 -7.38 -15.99 0.17
N ARG A 43 -7.57 -14.69 0.36
CA ARG A 43 -6.79 -13.89 1.29
C ARG A 43 -6.92 -14.41 2.73
N ASN A 44 -8.13 -14.67 3.17
CA ASN A 44 -8.37 -15.23 4.52
C ASN A 44 -7.72 -16.61 4.69
N ALA A 45 -7.74 -17.47 3.67
CA ALA A 45 -7.07 -18.77 3.71
C ALA A 45 -5.54 -18.61 3.84
N GLN A 46 -4.93 -17.67 3.12
CA GLN A 46 -3.50 -17.37 3.23
C GLN A 46 -3.14 -16.81 4.61
N VAL A 47 -3.97 -15.93 5.17
CA VAL A 47 -3.79 -15.42 6.54
C VAL A 47 -3.88 -16.56 7.55
N ALA A 48 -4.86 -17.45 7.41
CA ALA A 48 -5.01 -18.62 8.30
C ALA A 48 -3.78 -19.54 8.23
N LEU A 49 -3.25 -19.80 7.03
CA LEU A 49 -2.03 -20.61 6.84
C LEU A 49 -0.81 -20.00 7.57
N TYR A 50 -0.67 -18.69 7.55
CA TYR A 50 0.39 -17.99 8.28
C TYR A 50 0.14 -18.00 9.81
N GLN A 51 -1.09 -17.76 10.23
CA GLN A 51 -1.44 -17.71 11.65
C GLN A 51 -1.35 -19.07 12.34
N SER A 52 -1.70 -20.15 11.65
CA SER A 52 -1.58 -21.53 12.18
C SER A 52 -0.11 -21.93 12.42
N GLY A 53 0.84 -21.21 11.83
CA GLY A 53 2.27 -21.54 11.90
C GLY A 53 2.70 -22.62 10.91
N GLU A 54 1.84 -23.00 9.97
CA GLU A 54 2.21 -23.90 8.87
C GLU A 54 3.32 -23.29 7.99
N VAL A 55 3.33 -21.96 7.90
CA VAL A 55 4.43 -21.21 7.27
C VAL A 55 4.90 -20.09 8.19
N ASP A 56 6.22 -19.87 8.22
CA ASP A 56 6.85 -18.84 9.05
C ASP A 56 6.85 -17.44 8.39
N PHE A 57 6.59 -17.37 7.09
CA PHE A 57 6.72 -16.16 6.29
C PHE A 57 5.42 -15.81 5.59
N LEU A 58 5.20 -14.52 5.48
CA LEU A 58 4.15 -13.92 4.67
C LEU A 58 4.80 -13.04 3.61
N VAL A 59 4.37 -13.12 2.36
CA VAL A 59 4.76 -12.17 1.32
C VAL A 59 3.53 -11.39 0.88
N ALA A 60 3.61 -10.09 0.93
CA ALA A 60 2.44 -9.24 0.68
C ALA A 60 2.77 -8.00 -0.14
N THR A 61 1.74 -7.38 -0.70
CA THR A 61 1.79 -5.98 -1.13
C THR A 61 1.46 -5.05 0.06
N ASP A 62 1.40 -3.75 -0.18
CA ASP A 62 0.90 -2.76 0.79
C ASP A 62 -0.51 -3.06 1.33
N ALA A 63 -1.23 -3.99 0.71
CA ALA A 63 -2.49 -4.53 1.24
C ALA A 63 -2.37 -5.09 2.67
N ILE A 64 -1.17 -5.45 3.13
CA ILE A 64 -0.92 -5.85 4.52
C ILE A 64 -1.25 -4.71 5.50
N GLY A 65 -1.04 -3.47 5.09
CA GLY A 65 -1.30 -2.27 5.89
C GLY A 65 -2.78 -2.07 6.24
N MET A 66 -3.72 -2.72 5.56
CA MET A 66 -5.15 -2.46 5.72
C MET A 66 -5.95 -3.74 5.99
N GLY A 67 -6.74 -3.71 7.07
CA GLY A 67 -7.83 -4.65 7.30
C GLY A 67 -7.46 -6.09 7.63
N LEU A 68 -6.18 -6.41 7.85
CA LEU A 68 -5.75 -7.75 8.22
C LEU A 68 -5.31 -7.77 9.69
N ASN A 69 -5.88 -8.69 10.45
CA ASN A 69 -5.47 -8.94 11.84
C ASN A 69 -4.51 -10.13 11.86
N MET A 70 -3.20 -9.84 11.92
CA MET A 70 -2.15 -10.87 11.90
C MET A 70 -1.09 -10.56 12.93
N ASP A 71 -0.51 -11.62 13.50
CA ASP A 71 0.64 -11.54 14.38
C ASP A 71 1.93 -11.58 13.53
N VAL A 72 2.52 -10.41 13.33
CA VAL A 72 3.78 -10.24 12.62
C VAL A 72 4.81 -9.70 13.61
N ASP A 73 5.97 -10.34 13.71
CA ASP A 73 7.02 -9.88 14.62
C ASP A 73 8.01 -8.96 13.90
N HIS A 74 8.19 -9.15 12.59
CA HIS A 74 9.09 -8.35 11.78
C HIS A 74 8.47 -8.01 10.41
N VAL A 75 8.64 -6.78 9.96
CA VAL A 75 8.31 -6.35 8.59
C VAL A 75 9.58 -6.08 7.82
N ALA A 76 9.77 -6.75 6.69
CA ALA A 76 10.91 -6.55 5.79
C ALA A 76 10.44 -5.97 4.45
N PHE A 77 10.89 -4.77 4.12
CA PHE A 77 10.62 -4.17 2.81
C PHE A 77 11.56 -4.78 1.75
N ALA A 78 11.00 -5.34 0.70
CA ALA A 78 11.75 -5.82 -0.46
C ALA A 78 11.97 -4.72 -1.53
N GLY A 79 11.42 -3.55 -1.30
CA GLY A 79 11.60 -2.33 -2.08
C GLY A 79 10.93 -1.16 -1.35
N LEU A 80 11.38 0.06 -1.66
CA LEU A 80 10.86 1.30 -1.08
C LEU A 80 10.16 2.17 -2.12
N ARG A 81 9.91 1.62 -3.31
CA ARG A 81 9.22 2.32 -4.41
C ARG A 81 7.98 1.56 -4.84
N LYS A 82 6.94 2.31 -5.18
CA LYS A 82 5.71 1.75 -5.74
C LYS A 82 5.21 2.54 -6.94
N PHE A 83 4.44 1.89 -7.80
CA PHE A 83 3.68 2.56 -8.86
C PHE A 83 2.37 3.08 -8.26
N ASP A 84 2.12 4.38 -8.40
CA ASP A 84 0.94 5.06 -7.82
C ASP A 84 -0.23 5.22 -8.82
N GLY A 85 -0.14 4.53 -9.97
CA GLY A 85 -1.09 4.65 -11.08
C GLY A 85 -0.63 5.63 -12.17
N LYS A 86 0.36 6.49 -11.88
CA LYS A 86 0.92 7.48 -12.83
C LYS A 86 2.42 7.27 -13.04
N ARG A 87 3.16 7.06 -11.96
CA ARG A 87 4.62 6.91 -11.97
C ARG A 87 5.11 6.02 -10.83
N THR A 88 6.32 5.51 -10.97
CA THR A 88 7.03 4.89 -9.85
C THR A 88 7.64 5.98 -8.97
N ARG A 89 7.34 5.93 -7.68
CA ARG A 89 7.82 6.88 -6.67
C ARG A 89 8.24 6.18 -5.38
N TRP A 90 8.99 6.88 -4.57
CA TRP A 90 9.27 6.45 -3.20
C TRP A 90 7.98 6.35 -2.38
N LEU A 91 8.00 5.46 -1.39
CA LEU A 91 6.96 5.42 -0.37
C LEU A 91 7.00 6.71 0.44
N TYR A 92 5.83 7.20 0.78
CA TYR A 92 5.73 8.29 1.75
C TYR A 92 5.97 7.75 3.17
N PRO A 93 6.46 8.58 4.10
CA PRO A 93 6.67 8.17 5.51
C PRO A 93 5.45 7.53 6.14
N GLN A 94 4.25 8.04 5.85
CA GLN A 94 2.99 7.49 6.35
C GLN A 94 2.70 6.09 5.79
N GLU A 95 3.10 5.81 4.55
CA GLU A 95 2.93 4.48 3.94
C GLU A 95 3.89 3.48 4.58
N VAL A 96 5.14 3.89 4.81
CA VAL A 96 6.12 3.07 5.53
C VAL A 96 5.62 2.80 6.95
N GLY A 97 5.18 3.84 7.67
CA GLY A 97 4.64 3.71 9.03
C GLY A 97 3.41 2.81 9.10
N GLN A 98 2.49 2.90 8.14
CA GLN A 98 1.30 2.04 8.08
C GLN A 98 1.65 0.56 7.86
N ILE A 99 2.68 0.28 7.09
CA ILE A 99 3.16 -1.08 6.81
C ILE A 99 4.01 -1.58 7.98
N ALA A 100 5.01 -0.82 8.42
CA ALA A 100 5.88 -1.15 9.55
C ALA A 100 5.09 -1.36 10.85
N GLY A 101 4.06 -0.56 11.09
CA GLY A 101 3.16 -0.68 12.25
C GLY A 101 2.33 -1.97 12.29
N ARG A 102 2.53 -2.90 11.34
CA ARG A 102 2.01 -4.26 11.42
C ARG A 102 2.91 -5.20 12.20
N ALA A 103 4.16 -4.81 12.43
CA ALA A 103 5.06 -5.54 13.31
C ALA A 103 4.74 -5.22 14.77
N GLY A 104 4.75 -6.25 15.60
CA GLY A 104 4.41 -6.13 17.03
C GLY A 104 2.92 -6.21 17.31
N ARG A 105 2.58 -6.42 18.57
CA ARG A 105 1.19 -6.48 19.04
C ARG A 105 1.11 -6.17 20.53
N TYR A 106 0.26 -5.18 20.90
CA TYR A 106 -0.03 -4.79 22.28
C TYR A 106 1.20 -4.57 23.16
N THR A 107 1.72 -5.63 23.78
CA THR A 107 2.84 -5.61 24.73
C THR A 107 4.15 -6.15 24.15
N ARG A 108 4.16 -6.55 22.86
CA ARG A 108 5.36 -7.03 22.17
C ARG A 108 5.76 -6.03 21.12
N ASP A 109 6.99 -5.54 21.23
CA ASP A 109 7.57 -4.68 20.22
C ASP A 109 7.80 -5.48 18.93
N GLY A 110 7.51 -4.84 17.81
CA GLY A 110 7.85 -5.33 16.50
C GLY A 110 9.09 -4.63 15.97
N THR A 111 9.66 -5.18 14.91
CA THR A 111 10.78 -4.58 14.20
C THR A 111 10.47 -4.44 12.73
N PHE A 112 11.13 -3.50 12.07
CA PHE A 112 11.07 -3.39 10.62
C PHE A 112 12.48 -3.15 10.03
N GLY A 113 12.62 -3.41 8.75
CA GLY A 113 13.86 -3.23 8.03
C GLY A 113 13.70 -3.57 6.56
N VAL A 114 14.80 -3.80 5.88
CA VAL A 114 14.84 -4.11 4.44
C VAL A 114 15.39 -5.50 4.18
N THR A 115 15.07 -6.07 3.02
CA THR A 115 15.76 -7.27 2.53
C THR A 115 17.14 -6.90 1.97
N GLY A 116 18.03 -7.89 1.85
CA GLY A 116 19.43 -7.65 1.43
C GLY A 116 19.61 -7.04 0.04
N ASP A 117 18.60 -7.11 -0.82
CA ASP A 117 18.63 -6.52 -2.18
C ASP A 117 17.89 -5.17 -2.26
N CYS A 118 17.32 -4.70 -1.15
CA CYS A 118 16.63 -3.41 -1.05
C CYS A 118 17.60 -2.32 -0.60
N GLU A 119 17.35 -1.10 -1.05
CA GLU A 119 18.05 0.10 -0.57
C GLU A 119 17.81 0.26 0.94
N GLU A 120 18.77 0.81 1.67
CA GLU A 120 18.62 1.11 3.09
C GLU A 120 17.55 2.18 3.32
N ILE A 121 16.85 2.08 4.44
CA ILE A 121 15.89 3.11 4.86
C ILE A 121 16.69 4.28 5.43
N ASP A 122 16.36 5.48 4.98
CA ASP A 122 16.93 6.71 5.51
C ASP A 122 16.67 6.86 7.02
N GLU A 123 17.67 7.31 7.79
CA GLU A 123 17.58 7.43 9.24
C GLU A 123 16.45 8.38 9.69
N ASP A 124 16.26 9.49 8.96
CA ASP A 124 15.18 10.45 9.26
C ASP A 124 13.80 9.80 9.06
N LEU A 125 13.69 8.91 8.06
CA LEU A 125 12.47 8.14 7.82
C LEU A 125 12.22 7.10 8.94
N VAL A 126 13.28 6.44 9.40
CA VAL A 126 13.19 5.51 10.54
C VAL A 126 12.70 6.26 11.78
N GLU A 127 13.31 7.40 12.12
CA GLU A 127 12.93 8.22 13.26
C GLU A 127 11.48 8.71 13.15
N ALA A 128 11.04 9.17 11.96
CA ALA A 128 9.67 9.60 11.72
C ALA A 128 8.65 8.48 11.94
N VAL A 129 8.99 7.24 11.54
CA VAL A 129 8.14 6.06 11.72
C VAL A 129 8.08 5.65 13.19
N GLU A 130 9.22 5.57 13.87
CA GLU A 130 9.30 5.14 15.27
C GLU A 130 8.68 6.16 16.23
N SER A 131 8.88 7.45 15.98
CA SER A 131 8.28 8.54 16.78
C SER A 131 6.84 8.88 16.41
N HIS A 132 6.28 8.27 15.34
CA HIS A 132 4.97 8.60 14.78
C HIS A 132 4.83 10.07 14.35
N THR A 133 5.92 10.68 13.93
CA THR A 133 5.97 12.09 13.55
C THR A 133 5.85 12.21 12.03
N PHE A 134 4.63 12.45 11.54
CA PHE A 134 4.35 12.60 10.13
C PHE A 134 3.85 14.01 9.81
N GLU A 135 4.11 14.47 8.58
CA GLU A 135 3.57 15.73 8.11
C GLU A 135 2.03 15.75 8.21
N PRO A 136 1.44 16.81 8.80
CA PRO A 136 0.01 16.91 8.93
C PRO A 136 -0.67 17.07 7.56
N ILE A 137 -1.83 16.45 7.39
CA ILE A 137 -2.67 16.66 6.20
C ILE A 137 -3.26 18.07 6.26
N VAL A 138 -2.81 18.95 5.37
CA VAL A 138 -3.26 20.36 5.31
C VAL A 138 -4.63 20.48 4.65
N ALA A 139 -4.93 19.63 3.66
CA ALA A 139 -6.20 19.63 2.95
C ALA A 139 -6.59 18.21 2.52
N ALA A 140 -7.87 17.88 2.69
CA ALA A 140 -8.41 16.63 2.16
C ALA A 140 -8.72 16.78 0.66
N GLU A 141 -8.51 15.72 -0.11
CA GLU A 141 -8.90 15.69 -1.51
C GLU A 141 -10.44 15.65 -1.62
N TRP A 142 -10.94 16.45 -2.53
CA TRP A 142 -12.37 16.59 -2.76
C TRP A 142 -12.67 16.51 -4.26
N ARG A 143 -13.81 15.90 -4.60
CA ARG A 143 -14.36 15.85 -5.95
C ARG A 143 -15.83 16.21 -5.89
N ASN A 144 -16.30 17.01 -6.86
CA ASN A 144 -17.71 17.37 -6.90
C ASN A 144 -18.57 16.13 -7.14
N ALA A 145 -19.52 15.89 -6.25
CA ALA A 145 -20.51 14.82 -6.37
C ALA A 145 -21.81 15.30 -7.04
N ARG A 146 -22.00 16.62 -7.21
CA ARG A 146 -23.16 17.22 -7.85
C ARG A 146 -22.85 17.51 -9.32
N LEU A 147 -22.90 16.47 -10.13
CA LEU A 147 -22.54 16.54 -11.54
C LEU A 147 -23.74 16.96 -12.41
N ASP A 148 -23.46 17.81 -13.41
CA ASP A 148 -24.41 18.22 -14.44
C ASP A 148 -24.34 17.27 -15.62
N PHE A 149 -25.29 16.37 -15.74
CA PHE A 149 -25.41 15.42 -16.84
C PHE A 149 -26.23 15.95 -18.03
N GLY A 150 -26.68 17.21 -18.02
CA GLY A 150 -27.49 17.81 -19.09
C GLY A 150 -26.74 17.98 -20.40
N SER A 151 -25.41 18.10 -20.36
CA SER A 151 -24.56 18.16 -21.54
C SER A 151 -23.12 17.78 -21.20
N LEU A 152 -22.35 17.34 -22.20
CA LEU A 152 -20.92 17.03 -22.00
C LEU A 152 -20.11 18.25 -21.49
N PRO A 153 -20.26 19.48 -22.03
CA PRO A 153 -19.64 20.66 -21.46
C PRO A 153 -20.10 20.96 -20.01
N GLY A 154 -21.36 20.72 -19.69
CA GLY A 154 -21.90 20.86 -18.32
C GLY A 154 -21.24 19.89 -17.36
N LEU A 155 -21.14 18.63 -17.75
CA LEU A 155 -20.47 17.59 -16.97
C LEU A 155 -19.01 17.93 -16.71
N LEU A 156 -18.26 18.31 -17.74
CA LEU A 156 -16.84 18.69 -17.58
C LEU A 156 -16.63 19.92 -16.70
N ARG A 157 -17.50 20.93 -16.81
CA ARG A 157 -17.44 22.10 -15.91
C ARG A 157 -17.74 21.71 -14.47
N SER A 158 -18.77 20.87 -14.23
CA SER A 158 -19.12 20.43 -12.89
C SER A 158 -18.04 19.56 -12.24
N LEU A 159 -17.29 18.76 -13.02
CA LEU A 159 -16.12 18.01 -12.54
C LEU A 159 -14.96 18.93 -12.15
N ALA A 160 -14.79 20.05 -12.83
CA ALA A 160 -13.73 21.02 -12.59
C ALA A 160 -14.05 22.05 -11.47
N GLU A 161 -15.24 21.99 -10.87
CA GLU A 161 -15.58 22.90 -9.76
C GLU A 161 -14.62 22.72 -8.59
N THR A 162 -14.19 23.84 -8.03
CA THR A 162 -13.33 23.86 -6.84
C THR A 162 -14.17 23.85 -5.56
N PRO A 163 -13.69 23.20 -4.49
CA PRO A 163 -14.41 23.18 -3.22
C PRO A 163 -14.52 24.61 -2.63
N ARG A 164 -15.70 24.93 -2.14
CA ARG A 164 -15.97 26.25 -1.50
C ARG A 164 -15.60 26.28 -0.02
N ARG A 165 -15.29 25.12 0.57
CA ARG A 165 -14.94 24.97 1.98
C ARG A 165 -13.45 24.92 2.18
N GLY A 166 -12.92 25.65 3.16
CA GLY A 166 -11.52 25.57 3.56
C GLY A 166 -11.14 24.15 4.03
N GLY A 167 -9.88 23.78 3.87
CA GLY A 167 -9.37 22.44 4.21
C GLY A 167 -9.68 21.36 3.17
N LEU A 168 -10.26 21.74 2.02
CA LEU A 168 -10.46 20.86 0.87
C LEU A 168 -9.67 21.36 -0.33
N LYS A 169 -9.12 20.46 -1.13
CA LYS A 169 -8.51 20.76 -2.44
C LYS A 169 -9.15 19.86 -3.50
N LEU A 170 -9.29 20.37 -4.72
CA LEU A 170 -9.72 19.55 -5.84
C LEU A 170 -8.71 18.39 -6.02
N SER A 171 -9.22 17.17 -6.10
CA SER A 171 -8.36 16.02 -6.37
C SER A 171 -7.79 16.12 -7.79
N ASP A 172 -6.62 15.51 -7.98
CA ASP A 172 -6.03 15.37 -9.31
C ASP A 172 -7.01 14.67 -10.26
N GLU A 173 -6.90 15.00 -11.57
CA GLU A 173 -7.72 14.40 -12.61
C GLU A 173 -7.68 12.87 -12.58
N ALA A 174 -8.81 12.25 -12.29
CA ALA A 174 -8.94 10.80 -12.21
C ALA A 174 -8.99 10.16 -13.61
N LEU A 175 -8.76 8.82 -13.66
CA LEU A 175 -8.71 8.08 -14.94
C LEU A 175 -10.02 8.18 -15.72
N ASP A 176 -11.17 8.14 -15.06
CA ASP A 176 -12.49 8.29 -15.66
C ASP A 176 -12.70 9.69 -16.29
N GLU A 177 -12.23 10.75 -15.65
CA GLU A 177 -12.26 12.11 -16.16
C GLU A 177 -11.34 12.27 -17.40
N ARG A 178 -10.13 11.72 -17.33
CA ARG A 178 -9.20 11.70 -18.47
C ARG A 178 -9.79 10.98 -19.67
N THR A 179 -10.41 9.81 -19.44
CA THR A 179 -11.09 9.04 -20.49
C THR A 179 -12.26 9.84 -21.10
N LEU A 180 -13.07 10.47 -20.24
CA LEU A 180 -14.17 11.33 -20.69
C LEU A 180 -13.67 12.47 -21.58
N ARG A 181 -12.60 13.17 -21.16
CA ARG A 181 -11.99 14.26 -21.94
C ARG A 181 -11.43 13.79 -23.29
N ALA A 182 -10.78 12.62 -23.29
CA ALA A 182 -10.23 12.04 -24.51
C ALA A 182 -11.33 11.66 -25.52
N LEU A 183 -12.44 11.10 -25.05
CA LEU A 183 -13.60 10.78 -25.90
C LEU A 183 -14.30 12.05 -26.40
N ALA A 184 -14.43 13.07 -25.57
CA ALA A 184 -15.03 14.36 -25.94
C ALA A 184 -14.28 15.13 -27.05
N GLN A 185 -13.02 14.79 -27.30
CA GLN A 185 -12.20 15.39 -28.36
C GLN A 185 -12.37 14.67 -29.73
N GLN A 186 -13.06 13.54 -29.74
CA GLN A 186 -13.27 12.73 -30.95
C GLN A 186 -14.62 13.01 -31.63
N GLU A 187 -15.51 13.78 -31.02
CA GLU A 187 -16.77 14.31 -31.56
C GLU A 187 -16.56 15.70 -32.16
#